data_f984c1a7dcf60891ab2948e1f4b50dad
#
_entry.id   f984c1a7dcf60891ab2948e1f4b50dad
#
_cell.length_a   1.000
_cell.length_b   1.000
_cell.length_c   1.000
_cell.angle_alpha   90.00
_cell.angle_beta   90.00
_cell.angle_gamma   90.00
#
_symmetry.space_group_name_H-M   'P 1'
#
loop_
_entity.id
_entity.type
_entity.pdbx_description
1 polymer ?
#
loop_
_entity_poly.entity_id
_entity_poly.type
_entity_poly.pdbx_seq_one_letter_code
_entity_poly.pdbx_strand_id
1 'polypeptide(L)'
;MSQAGSGHAAGASYRGEFPVAFGRYLLLKRLSRGGMGEIFLAKVGEIQGFEKFVIIKKILPQLAANDDFITRFIDEAQVAIKLNHVNIAQVFEVGRVDGEYFLAIEYVDGRDVRRLLRRCRESGTRLPVDLCLLIARDLAAGLAYAHRRTVAKGQALALVHCDISPPNVMVSYEGEVKIIDFGIARSALRTADSNPNIGFGKFGYMAPEQ
;
A
#
# COMPACT_ATOMS: atom_id res chain seq x y z
N MET A 1 5.49 20.47 -44.96
CA MET A 1 4.39 20.40 -43.98
C MET A 1 4.18 18.93 -43.69
N SER A 2 4.72 18.46 -42.59
CA SER A 2 4.53 17.07 -42.15
C SER A 2 4.41 17.10 -40.64
N GLN A 3 3.22 16.77 -40.12
CA GLN A 3 2.94 16.63 -38.71
C GLN A 3 3.43 15.26 -38.28
N ALA A 4 4.40 15.24 -37.38
CA ALA A 4 4.78 14.03 -36.64
C ALA A 4 3.84 13.85 -35.43
N GLY A 5 2.92 12.90 -35.56
CA GLY A 5 2.09 12.45 -34.45
C GLY A 5 2.94 11.67 -33.44
N SER A 6 3.11 12.19 -32.24
CA SER A 6 3.68 11.48 -31.10
C SER A 6 2.65 10.52 -30.51
N GLY A 7 2.67 9.27 -30.98
CA GLY A 7 1.94 8.18 -30.33
C GLY A 7 2.58 7.85 -28.98
N HIS A 8 1.92 8.25 -27.88
CA HIS A 8 2.30 7.82 -26.54
C HIS A 8 1.87 6.37 -26.34
N ALA A 9 2.86 5.48 -26.23
CA ALA A 9 2.65 4.08 -25.91
C ALA A 9 2.22 3.96 -24.43
N ALA A 10 0.93 3.73 -24.20
CA ALA A 10 0.41 3.31 -22.91
C ALA A 10 0.96 1.91 -22.57
N GLY A 11 1.60 1.77 -21.41
CA GLY A 11 1.91 0.44 -20.84
C GLY A 11 3.37 0.00 -20.80
N ALA A 12 4.35 0.91 -20.89
CA ALA A 12 5.75 0.55 -20.71
C ALA A 12 6.05 0.21 -19.25
N SER A 13 6.28 -1.07 -18.94
CA SER A 13 6.92 -1.45 -17.66
C SER A 13 8.27 -0.75 -17.59
N TYR A 14 8.54 -0.01 -16.51
CA TYR A 14 9.83 0.65 -16.30
C TYR A 14 10.98 -0.38 -16.35
N ARG A 15 11.61 -0.50 -17.50
CA ARG A 15 12.87 -1.24 -17.72
C ARG A 15 14.09 -0.31 -17.68
N GLY A 16 13.88 0.98 -17.31
CA GLY A 16 14.87 2.03 -17.38
C GLY A 16 15.67 2.19 -16.08
N GLU A 17 16.76 2.93 -16.20
CA GLU A 17 17.59 3.36 -15.09
C GLU A 17 16.80 4.34 -14.20
N PHE A 18 16.87 4.12 -12.88
CA PHE A 18 16.39 5.09 -11.89
C PHE A 18 17.48 6.13 -11.64
N PRO A 19 17.13 7.36 -11.24
CA PRO A 19 15.79 7.85 -10.90
C PRO A 19 14.94 8.27 -12.11
N VAL A 20 13.60 8.20 -11.96
CA VAL A 20 12.62 8.57 -13.00
C VAL A 20 11.61 9.58 -12.44
N ALA A 21 11.37 10.67 -13.18
CA ALA A 21 10.33 11.64 -12.82
C ALA A 21 8.92 11.02 -13.00
N PHE A 22 8.04 11.29 -12.04
CA PHE A 22 6.64 10.86 -12.02
C PHE A 22 5.79 11.95 -11.38
N GLY A 23 5.26 12.87 -12.19
CA GLY A 23 4.64 14.10 -11.69
C GLY A 23 5.60 14.87 -10.78
N ARG A 24 5.18 15.16 -9.54
CA ARG A 24 6.01 15.83 -8.54
C ARG A 24 6.97 14.90 -7.76
N TYR A 25 6.93 13.60 -8.07
CA TYR A 25 7.73 12.57 -7.42
C TYR A 25 8.93 12.19 -8.26
N LEU A 26 10.02 11.82 -7.61
CA LEU A 26 11.18 11.22 -8.22
C LEU A 26 11.27 9.76 -7.78
N LEU A 27 10.94 8.82 -8.66
CA LEU A 27 11.03 7.39 -8.39
C LEU A 27 12.51 7.00 -8.33
N LEU A 28 12.96 6.45 -7.20
CA LEU A 28 14.37 6.12 -6.95
C LEU A 28 14.70 4.68 -7.25
N LYS A 29 13.77 3.77 -6.97
CA LYS A 29 13.88 2.35 -7.28
C LYS A 29 12.54 1.65 -7.17
N ARG A 30 12.37 0.56 -7.93
CA ARG A 30 11.23 -0.34 -7.76
C ARG A 30 11.50 -1.32 -6.62
N LEU A 31 10.60 -1.37 -5.64
CA LEU A 31 10.68 -2.26 -4.47
C LEU A 31 10.03 -3.62 -4.74
N SER A 32 8.88 -3.61 -5.45
CA SER A 32 8.16 -4.83 -5.81
C SER A 32 7.23 -4.62 -7.00
N ARG A 33 6.83 -5.73 -7.62
CA ARG A 33 5.75 -5.81 -8.60
C ARG A 33 4.85 -6.98 -8.23
N GLY A 34 3.55 -6.76 -8.21
CA GLY A 34 2.53 -7.76 -7.88
C GLY A 34 1.34 -7.69 -8.81
N GLY A 35 0.32 -8.52 -8.56
CA GLY A 35 -0.87 -8.58 -9.40
C GLY A 35 -1.71 -7.31 -9.44
N MET A 36 -1.58 -6.42 -8.46
CA MET A 36 -2.33 -5.16 -8.38
C MET A 36 -1.54 -3.94 -8.83
N GLY A 37 -0.21 -4.00 -8.84
CA GLY A 37 0.59 -2.83 -9.13
C GLY A 37 2.08 -2.99 -8.93
N GLU A 38 2.77 -1.88 -9.08
CA GLU A 38 4.19 -1.74 -8.82
C GLU A 38 4.40 -0.78 -7.66
N ILE A 39 5.35 -1.09 -6.79
CA ILE A 39 5.69 -0.29 -5.60
C ILE A 39 7.08 0.27 -5.78
N PHE A 40 7.19 1.59 -5.62
CA PHE A 40 8.44 2.33 -5.76
C PHE A 40 8.78 3.08 -4.47
N LEU A 41 10.06 3.14 -4.14
CA LEU A 41 10.58 4.17 -3.27
C LEU A 41 10.75 5.44 -4.10
N ALA A 42 10.25 6.55 -3.59
CA ALA A 42 10.32 7.85 -4.26
C ALA A 42 10.70 8.97 -3.28
N LYS A 43 11.10 10.09 -3.83
CA LYS A 43 11.24 11.37 -3.12
C LYS A 43 10.16 12.35 -3.58
N VAL A 44 9.74 13.23 -2.67
CA VAL A 44 8.91 14.40 -2.95
C VAL A 44 9.50 15.60 -2.24
N GLY A 45 9.47 16.77 -2.87
CA GLY A 45 10.02 18.03 -2.38
C GLY A 45 10.76 18.77 -3.49
N GLU A 46 10.50 20.09 -3.61
CA GLU A 46 11.09 20.94 -4.63
C GLU A 46 12.36 21.64 -4.16
N ILE A 47 12.55 21.74 -2.84
CA ILE A 47 13.69 22.43 -2.22
C ILE A 47 14.69 21.38 -1.73
N GLN A 48 15.93 21.50 -2.18
CA GLN A 48 17.02 20.63 -1.77
C GLN A 48 17.20 20.68 -0.23
N GLY A 49 17.25 19.50 0.40
CA GLY A 49 17.33 19.35 1.86
C GLY A 49 15.97 19.24 2.57
N PHE A 50 14.84 19.48 1.86
CA PHE A 50 13.48 19.31 2.38
C PHE A 50 12.74 18.17 1.69
N GLU A 51 13.47 17.26 1.04
CA GLU A 51 12.89 16.09 0.38
C GLU A 51 12.43 15.07 1.41
N LYS A 52 11.24 14.51 1.17
CA LYS A 52 10.68 13.43 1.97
C LYS A 52 10.64 12.14 1.16
N PHE A 53 11.04 11.02 1.78
CA PHE A 53 10.82 9.70 1.19
C PHE A 53 9.36 9.29 1.32
N VAL A 54 8.84 8.71 0.24
CA VAL A 54 7.47 8.19 0.15
C VAL A 54 7.47 6.87 -0.63
N ILE A 55 6.41 6.09 -0.45
CA ILE A 55 6.11 4.95 -1.30
C ILE A 55 5.11 5.38 -2.34
N ILE A 56 5.40 5.11 -3.61
CA ILE A 56 4.44 5.24 -4.71
C ILE A 56 3.99 3.85 -5.12
N LYS A 57 2.69 3.58 -4.96
CA LYS A 57 2.03 2.34 -5.41
C LYS A 57 1.23 2.66 -6.67
N LYS A 58 1.74 2.25 -7.83
CA LYS A 58 1.08 2.43 -9.14
C LYS A 58 0.17 1.25 -9.42
N ILE A 59 -1.02 1.53 -9.93
CA ILE A 59 -1.98 0.50 -10.35
C ILE A 59 -1.61 0.02 -11.75
N LEU A 60 -1.73 -1.30 -11.97
CA LEU A 60 -1.47 -1.87 -13.29
C LEU A 60 -2.47 -1.35 -14.34
N PRO A 61 -2.03 -1.07 -15.58
CA PRO A 61 -2.89 -0.54 -16.65
C PRO A 61 -4.13 -1.38 -16.93
N GLN A 62 -4.02 -2.72 -16.85
CA GLN A 62 -5.15 -3.62 -17.07
C GLN A 62 -6.26 -3.49 -16.01
N LEU A 63 -5.91 -3.16 -14.77
CA LEU A 63 -6.88 -2.87 -13.71
C LEU A 63 -7.43 -1.45 -13.86
N ALA A 64 -6.59 -0.52 -14.30
CA ALA A 64 -6.98 0.86 -14.57
C ALA A 64 -7.95 1.00 -15.76
N ALA A 65 -8.04 0.01 -16.64
CA ALA A 65 -9.00 -0.04 -17.73
C ALA A 65 -10.42 -0.45 -17.31
N ASN A 66 -10.62 -0.87 -16.06
CA ASN A 66 -11.92 -1.22 -15.51
C ASN A 66 -12.45 -0.05 -14.66
N ASP A 67 -13.49 0.63 -15.17
CA ASP A 67 -14.07 1.82 -14.53
C ASP A 67 -14.66 1.52 -13.14
N ASP A 68 -15.28 0.36 -12.96
CA ASP A 68 -15.83 -0.06 -11.66
C ASP A 68 -14.70 -0.28 -10.63
N PHE A 69 -13.59 -0.88 -11.07
CA PHE A 69 -12.42 -1.05 -10.22
C PHE A 69 -11.83 0.30 -9.80
N ILE A 70 -11.66 1.22 -10.74
CA ILE A 70 -11.08 2.54 -10.45
C ILE A 70 -11.97 3.37 -9.54
N THR A 71 -13.29 3.36 -9.76
CA THR A 71 -14.23 4.07 -8.89
C THR A 71 -14.09 3.59 -7.44
N ARG A 72 -14.13 2.29 -7.20
CA ARG A 72 -13.96 1.72 -5.85
C ARG A 72 -12.58 1.97 -5.27
N PHE A 73 -11.53 1.86 -6.09
CA PHE A 73 -10.16 2.17 -5.66
C PHE A 73 -10.05 3.61 -5.16
N ILE A 74 -10.66 4.58 -5.85
CA ILE A 74 -10.66 5.98 -5.45
C ILE A 74 -11.48 6.18 -4.16
N ASP A 75 -12.66 5.57 -4.06
CA ASP A 75 -13.51 5.68 -2.87
C ASP A 75 -12.80 5.13 -1.63
N GLU A 76 -12.18 3.98 -1.74
CA GLU A 76 -11.42 3.37 -0.64
C GLU A 76 -10.17 4.17 -0.28
N ALA A 77 -9.47 4.71 -1.27
CA ALA A 77 -8.33 5.58 -1.04
C ALA A 77 -8.73 6.86 -0.30
N GLN A 78 -9.89 7.46 -0.62
CA GLN A 78 -10.43 8.61 0.10
C GLN A 78 -10.73 8.31 1.58
N VAL A 79 -11.11 7.08 1.89
CA VAL A 79 -11.27 6.62 3.27
C VAL A 79 -9.92 6.44 3.94
N ALA A 80 -8.97 5.79 3.27
CA ALA A 80 -7.64 5.53 3.81
C ALA A 80 -6.84 6.81 4.10
N ILE A 81 -6.98 7.85 3.28
CA ILE A 81 -6.37 9.16 3.52
C ILE A 81 -6.82 9.77 4.87
N LYS A 82 -8.03 9.47 5.33
CA LYS A 82 -8.57 9.96 6.60
C LYS A 82 -8.07 9.17 7.82
N LEU A 83 -7.40 8.04 7.62
CA LEU A 83 -6.79 7.29 8.71
C LEU A 83 -5.48 7.98 9.11
N ASN A 84 -5.43 8.48 10.31
CA ASN A 84 -4.22 9.08 10.90
C ASN A 84 -4.00 8.46 12.28
N HIS A 85 -3.07 7.52 12.38
CA HIS A 85 -2.74 6.79 13.60
C HIS A 85 -1.29 6.33 13.56
N VAL A 86 -0.60 6.38 14.69
CA VAL A 86 0.83 6.04 14.81
C VAL A 86 1.13 4.62 14.28
N ASN A 87 0.19 3.68 14.44
CA ASN A 87 0.35 2.30 13.99
C ASN A 87 -0.26 2.00 12.60
N ILE A 88 -0.56 3.02 11.79
CA ILE A 88 -1.03 2.88 10.41
C ILE A 88 -0.16 3.74 9.51
N ALA A 89 0.40 3.17 8.46
CA ALA A 89 1.12 3.94 7.46
C ALA A 89 0.16 4.91 6.75
N GLN A 90 0.45 6.20 6.83
CA GLN A 90 -0.40 7.26 6.31
C GLN A 90 -0.46 7.20 4.78
N VAL A 91 -1.67 7.22 4.22
CA VAL A 91 -1.89 7.53 2.81
C VAL A 91 -1.95 9.05 2.67
N PHE A 92 -1.05 9.63 1.87
CA PHE A 92 -0.98 11.07 1.69
C PHE A 92 -1.86 11.56 0.55
N GLU A 93 -1.92 10.77 -0.53
CA GLU A 93 -2.54 11.17 -1.78
C GLU A 93 -2.98 9.97 -2.61
N VAL A 94 -4.08 10.12 -3.32
CA VAL A 94 -4.45 9.34 -4.49
C VAL A 94 -4.43 10.28 -5.69
N GLY A 95 -3.82 9.87 -6.79
CA GLY A 95 -3.68 10.73 -7.96
C GLY A 95 -3.54 9.98 -9.26
N ARG A 96 -3.37 10.76 -10.34
CA ARG A 96 -3.15 10.25 -11.69
C ARG A 96 -2.05 11.07 -12.37
N VAL A 97 -1.04 10.41 -12.92
CA VAL A 97 0.05 11.01 -13.69
C VAL A 97 0.17 10.25 -15.00
N ASP A 98 0.15 10.95 -16.14
CA ASP A 98 0.24 10.38 -17.48
C ASP A 98 -0.72 9.19 -17.74
N GLY A 99 -1.92 9.27 -17.17
CA GLY A 99 -2.92 8.21 -17.27
C GLY A 99 -2.80 7.09 -16.26
N GLU A 100 -1.74 7.01 -15.45
CA GLU A 100 -1.49 5.98 -14.46
C GLU A 100 -1.99 6.41 -13.07
N TYR A 101 -2.86 5.62 -12.46
CA TYR A 101 -3.33 5.84 -11.09
C TYR A 101 -2.29 5.39 -10.06
N PHE A 102 -2.15 6.16 -8.99
CA PHE A 102 -1.20 5.86 -7.91
C PHE A 102 -1.72 6.25 -6.53
N LEU A 103 -1.09 5.68 -5.51
CA LEU A 103 -1.15 6.11 -4.12
C LEU A 103 0.23 6.57 -3.68
N ALA A 104 0.30 7.71 -2.99
CA ALA A 104 1.48 8.11 -2.23
C ALA A 104 1.26 7.77 -0.75
N ILE A 105 2.17 6.97 -0.19
CA ILE A 105 2.04 6.39 1.14
C ILE A 105 3.30 6.70 1.93
N GLU A 106 3.19 6.77 3.24
CA GLU A 106 4.30 6.91 4.17
C GLU A 106 5.37 5.84 3.92
N TYR A 107 6.62 6.28 3.78
CA TYR A 107 7.76 5.38 3.80
C TYR A 107 8.11 5.03 5.24
N VAL A 108 8.03 3.77 5.59
CA VAL A 108 8.46 3.25 6.90
C VAL A 108 9.88 2.71 6.73
N ASP A 109 10.86 3.41 7.31
CA ASP A 109 12.25 2.95 7.29
C ASP A 109 12.45 1.80 8.28
N GLY A 110 12.35 0.58 7.78
CA GLY A 110 12.34 -0.62 8.61
C GLY A 110 12.25 -1.92 7.82
N ARG A 111 11.71 -2.94 8.47
CA ARG A 111 11.49 -4.27 7.88
C ARG A 111 10.10 -4.79 8.17
N ASP A 112 9.51 -5.50 7.22
CA ASP A 112 8.29 -6.25 7.46
C ASP A 112 8.54 -7.45 8.40
N VAL A 113 7.53 -7.82 9.17
CA VAL A 113 7.61 -8.91 10.17
C VAL A 113 8.02 -10.24 9.51
N ARG A 114 7.63 -10.50 8.25
CA ARG A 114 8.06 -11.70 7.53
C ARG A 114 9.58 -11.75 7.38
N ARG A 115 10.23 -10.61 7.04
CA ARG A 115 11.69 -10.52 6.94
C ARG A 115 12.35 -10.68 8.30
N LEU A 116 11.77 -10.14 9.37
CA LEU A 116 12.27 -10.34 10.73
C LEU A 116 12.24 -11.82 11.13
N LEU A 117 11.09 -12.49 10.94
CA LEU A 117 10.94 -13.91 11.22
C LEU A 117 11.90 -14.79 10.40
N ARG A 118 12.08 -14.44 9.11
CA ARG A 118 13.06 -15.13 8.27
C ARG A 118 14.47 -14.98 8.82
N ARG A 119 14.87 -13.75 9.19
CA ARG A 119 16.20 -13.49 9.74
C ARG A 119 16.43 -14.25 11.04
N CYS A 120 15.45 -14.31 11.93
CA CYS A 120 15.53 -15.12 13.14
C CYS A 120 15.79 -16.60 12.84
N ARG A 121 15.06 -17.18 11.87
CA ARG A 121 15.29 -18.58 11.45
C ARG A 121 16.70 -18.80 10.89
N GLU A 122 17.16 -17.92 10.02
CA GLU A 122 18.49 -17.99 9.40
C GLU A 122 19.62 -17.90 10.46
N SER A 123 19.37 -17.18 11.56
CA SER A 123 20.32 -17.02 12.68
C SER A 123 20.14 -18.07 13.78
N GLY A 124 19.25 -19.05 13.63
CA GLY A 124 18.96 -20.04 14.68
C GLY A 124 18.33 -19.45 15.94
N THR A 125 17.77 -18.23 15.86
CA THR A 125 17.14 -17.51 16.99
C THR A 125 15.62 -17.45 16.85
N ARG A 126 14.94 -17.00 17.90
CA ARG A 126 13.50 -16.71 17.88
C ARG A 126 13.26 -15.23 18.20
N LEU A 127 12.20 -14.68 17.68
CA LEU A 127 11.75 -13.37 18.10
C LEU A 127 11.32 -13.46 19.59
N PRO A 128 11.87 -12.61 20.49
CA PRO A 128 11.49 -12.59 21.89
C PRO A 128 9.99 -12.38 22.09
N VAL A 129 9.41 -13.02 23.10
CA VAL A 129 7.95 -13.00 23.35
C VAL A 129 7.45 -11.59 23.67
N ASP A 130 8.21 -10.82 24.42
CA ASP A 130 7.93 -9.40 24.71
C ASP A 130 7.83 -8.54 23.45
N LEU A 131 8.72 -8.74 22.47
CA LEU A 131 8.63 -8.06 21.18
C LEU A 131 7.42 -8.56 20.35
N CYS A 132 7.08 -9.83 20.41
CA CYS A 132 5.86 -10.35 19.78
C CYS A 132 4.61 -9.69 20.37
N LEU A 133 4.54 -9.55 21.69
CA LEU A 133 3.44 -8.91 22.39
C LEU A 133 3.35 -7.40 22.09
N LEU A 134 4.48 -6.72 22.00
CA LEU A 134 4.54 -5.32 21.59
C LEU A 134 3.98 -5.12 20.16
N ILE A 135 4.44 -5.94 19.21
CA ILE A 135 3.96 -5.89 17.84
C ILE A 135 2.44 -6.18 17.79
N ALA A 136 1.96 -7.19 18.53
CA ALA A 136 0.55 -7.55 18.57
C ALA A 136 -0.31 -6.44 19.18
N ARG A 137 0.15 -5.80 20.28
CA ARG A 137 -0.51 -4.65 20.91
C ARG A 137 -0.68 -3.49 19.94
N ASP A 138 0.39 -3.11 19.27
CA ASP A 138 0.40 -1.94 18.39
C ASP A 138 -0.42 -2.20 17.11
N LEU A 139 -0.36 -3.43 16.58
CA LEU A 139 -1.23 -3.90 15.51
C LEU A 139 -2.71 -3.80 15.91
N ALA A 140 -3.06 -4.31 17.08
CA ALA A 140 -4.43 -4.26 17.60
C ALA A 140 -4.91 -2.81 17.83
N ALA A 141 -4.04 -1.91 18.30
CA ALA A 141 -4.35 -0.49 18.47
C ALA A 141 -4.69 0.18 17.13
N GLY A 142 -3.88 -0.04 16.08
CA GLY A 142 -4.14 0.45 14.73
C GLY A 142 -5.46 -0.08 14.14
N LEU A 143 -5.72 -1.38 14.27
CA LEU A 143 -6.97 -2.00 13.81
C LEU A 143 -8.19 -1.48 14.57
N ALA A 144 -8.11 -1.40 15.90
CA ALA A 144 -9.18 -0.85 16.72
C ALA A 144 -9.50 0.61 16.38
N TYR A 145 -8.48 1.41 16.06
CA TYR A 145 -8.69 2.77 15.55
C TYR A 145 -9.46 2.76 14.22
N ALA A 146 -9.02 1.97 13.24
CA ALA A 146 -9.67 1.91 11.92
C ALA A 146 -11.13 1.42 12.01
N HIS A 147 -11.40 0.39 12.82
CA HIS A 147 -12.75 -0.18 12.99
C HIS A 147 -13.73 0.79 13.67
N ARG A 148 -13.26 1.69 14.54
CA ARG A 148 -14.09 2.70 15.21
C ARG A 148 -14.34 3.95 14.40
N ARG A 149 -13.71 4.09 13.21
CA ARG A 149 -13.92 5.30 12.39
C ARG A 149 -15.33 5.37 11.84
N THR A 150 -15.89 6.56 11.92
CA THR A 150 -17.20 6.91 11.39
C THR A 150 -17.08 7.96 10.31
N VAL A 151 -17.98 7.93 9.32
CA VAL A 151 -18.18 9.04 8.38
C VAL A 151 -19.02 10.15 9.01
N ALA A 152 -19.13 11.28 8.31
CA ALA A 152 -20.06 12.35 8.65
C ALA A 152 -21.46 11.76 8.87
N LYS A 153 -22.13 12.15 9.97
CA LYS A 153 -23.42 11.64 10.48
C LYS A 153 -23.36 10.39 11.36
N GLY A 154 -22.15 9.98 11.86
CA GLY A 154 -22.04 8.88 12.85
C GLY A 154 -22.18 7.48 12.27
N GLN A 155 -22.29 7.31 10.95
CA GLN A 155 -22.34 6.01 10.31
C GLN A 155 -20.93 5.36 10.37
N ALA A 156 -20.83 4.12 10.85
CA ALA A 156 -19.57 3.38 10.90
C ALA A 156 -19.02 3.17 9.48
N LEU A 157 -17.71 3.43 9.31
CA LEU A 157 -17.01 3.19 8.05
C LEU A 157 -16.90 1.71 7.69
N ALA A 158 -17.10 0.81 8.68
CA ALA A 158 -16.97 -0.65 8.56
C ALA A 158 -15.67 -1.06 7.82
N LEU A 159 -14.59 -0.30 8.03
CA LEU A 159 -13.33 -0.52 7.33
C LEU A 159 -12.61 -1.74 7.90
N VAL A 160 -12.50 -2.80 7.13
CA VAL A 160 -11.80 -4.03 7.49
C VAL A 160 -10.56 -4.16 6.60
N HIS A 161 -9.42 -4.49 7.19
CA HIS A 161 -8.15 -4.61 6.45
C HIS A 161 -8.11 -5.80 5.47
N CYS A 162 -8.75 -6.90 5.79
CA CYS A 162 -8.88 -8.14 5.00
C CYS A 162 -7.56 -8.86 4.61
N ASP A 163 -6.38 -8.36 4.99
CA ASP A 163 -5.08 -9.01 4.69
C ASP A 163 -4.03 -8.76 5.78
N ILE A 164 -4.41 -8.88 7.04
CA ILE A 164 -3.41 -8.83 8.11
C ILE A 164 -2.52 -10.06 8.04
N SER A 165 -1.25 -9.82 7.80
CA SER A 165 -0.24 -10.87 7.67
C SER A 165 1.16 -10.27 7.85
N PRO A 166 2.19 -11.06 8.19
CA PRO A 166 3.54 -10.57 8.46
C PRO A 166 4.15 -9.63 7.43
N PRO A 167 3.92 -9.78 6.10
CA PRO A 167 4.39 -8.82 5.11
C PRO A 167 3.73 -7.44 5.17
N ASN A 168 2.53 -7.34 5.77
CA ASN A 168 1.76 -6.10 5.83
C ASN A 168 1.89 -5.40 7.19
N VAL A 169 2.84 -5.84 8.03
CA VAL A 169 3.21 -5.21 9.30
C VAL A 169 4.68 -4.83 9.23
N MET A 170 4.98 -3.54 9.30
CA MET A 170 6.33 -3.00 9.32
C MET A 170 6.77 -2.70 10.75
N VAL A 171 8.04 -2.94 11.05
CA VAL A 171 8.72 -2.44 12.24
C VAL A 171 9.82 -1.52 11.78
N SER A 172 9.75 -0.24 12.16
CA SER A 172 10.77 0.76 11.81
C SER A 172 12.04 0.54 12.63
N TYR A 173 13.14 1.11 12.17
CA TYR A 173 14.39 1.11 12.92
C TYR A 173 14.32 1.97 14.21
N GLU A 174 13.32 2.86 14.30
CA GLU A 174 13.00 3.64 15.50
C GLU A 174 12.08 2.89 16.49
N GLY A 175 11.67 1.65 16.15
CA GLY A 175 10.82 0.81 17.00
C GLY A 175 9.31 0.99 16.80
N GLU A 176 8.86 1.79 15.83
CA GLU A 176 7.44 1.94 15.52
C GLU A 176 6.90 0.71 14.79
N VAL A 177 5.70 0.26 15.15
CA VAL A 177 4.96 -0.78 14.43
C VAL A 177 3.87 -0.12 13.60
N LYS A 178 3.87 -0.37 12.28
CA LYS A 178 2.90 0.22 11.36
C LYS A 178 2.26 -0.84 10.46
N ILE A 179 0.93 -0.79 10.38
CA ILE A 179 0.14 -1.54 9.39
C ILE A 179 0.30 -0.82 8.06
N ILE A 180 0.68 -1.57 7.04
CA ILE A 180 0.73 -1.08 5.67
C ILE A 180 -0.35 -1.76 4.83
N ASP A 181 -0.70 -1.13 3.71
CA ASP A 181 -1.55 -1.73 2.67
C ASP A 181 -2.96 -2.08 3.17
N PHE A 182 -3.61 -1.16 3.90
CA PHE A 182 -5.04 -1.25 4.18
C PHE A 182 -5.78 -1.52 2.87
N GLY A 183 -6.53 -2.60 2.78
CA GLY A 183 -7.06 -3.32 1.61
C GLY A 183 -7.70 -2.55 0.45
N ILE A 184 -7.24 -1.31 0.20
CA ILE A 184 -7.76 -0.33 -0.74
C ILE A 184 -8.04 -0.92 -2.13
N ALA A 185 -7.19 -1.83 -2.61
CA ALA A 185 -7.38 -2.43 -3.93
C ALA A 185 -8.07 -3.80 -3.90
N ARG A 186 -8.31 -4.38 -2.72
CA ARG A 186 -8.85 -5.73 -2.58
C ARG A 186 -10.36 -5.77 -2.49
N SER A 187 -10.99 -4.83 -1.82
CA SER A 187 -12.43 -4.73 -1.82
C SER A 187 -12.94 -4.32 -3.21
N ALA A 188 -12.18 -3.47 -3.92
CA ALA A 188 -12.46 -3.16 -5.32
C ALA A 188 -12.44 -4.38 -6.24
N LEU A 189 -11.55 -5.36 -6.00
CA LEU A 189 -11.49 -6.62 -6.74
C LEU A 189 -12.63 -7.60 -6.38
N ARG A 190 -13.03 -7.66 -5.10
CA ARG A 190 -14.06 -8.62 -4.63
C ARG A 190 -15.41 -8.50 -5.33
N THR A 191 -15.74 -7.34 -5.86
CA THR A 191 -17.00 -7.06 -6.53
C THR A 191 -16.91 -7.02 -8.04
N ALA A 192 -15.69 -6.87 -8.62
CA ALA A 192 -15.48 -6.90 -10.06
C ALA A 192 -15.48 -8.34 -10.63
N ASP A 193 -14.93 -9.30 -9.86
CA ASP A 193 -14.98 -10.72 -10.21
C ASP A 193 -15.97 -11.44 -9.30
N SER A 194 -17.16 -11.70 -9.81
CA SER A 194 -18.21 -12.49 -9.14
C SER A 194 -17.83 -13.97 -9.00
N ASN A 195 -16.56 -14.33 -9.07
CA ASN A 195 -16.11 -15.70 -8.90
C ASN A 195 -15.86 -15.99 -7.41
N PRO A 196 -16.77 -16.76 -6.75
CA PRO A 196 -16.67 -17.06 -5.31
C PRO A 196 -15.43 -17.89 -4.94
N ASN A 197 -14.67 -18.38 -5.93
CA ASN A 197 -13.48 -19.21 -5.72
C ASN A 197 -12.17 -18.40 -5.67
N ILE A 198 -12.17 -17.08 -5.82
CA ILE A 198 -10.98 -16.25 -5.65
C ILE A 198 -10.86 -15.86 -4.18
N GLY A 199 -10.13 -16.65 -3.41
CA GLY A 199 -9.78 -16.35 -2.02
C GLY A 199 -8.88 -15.11 -1.95
N PHE A 200 -9.41 -14.01 -1.38
CA PHE A 200 -8.66 -12.78 -1.17
C PHE A 200 -7.97 -12.81 0.20
N GLY A 201 -6.66 -12.91 0.21
CA GLY A 201 -5.83 -12.95 1.40
C GLY A 201 -4.72 -13.98 1.26
N LYS A 202 -3.92 -14.11 2.30
CA LYS A 202 -2.91 -15.18 2.37
C LYS A 202 -3.51 -16.32 3.18
N PHE A 203 -3.89 -17.43 2.53
CA PHE A 203 -4.63 -18.56 3.11
C PHE A 203 -4.21 -18.95 4.53
N GLY A 204 -2.91 -18.90 4.86
CA GLY A 204 -2.41 -19.24 6.20
C GLY A 204 -2.72 -18.20 7.30
N TYR A 205 -3.35 -17.06 6.95
CA TYR A 205 -3.67 -15.96 7.86
C TYR A 205 -5.13 -15.51 7.75
N MET A 206 -5.92 -16.18 6.92
CA MET A 206 -7.34 -15.88 6.77
C MET A 206 -8.13 -16.42 7.97
N ALA A 207 -9.14 -15.67 8.39
CA ALA A 207 -10.12 -16.18 9.33
C ALA A 207 -11.00 -17.24 8.65
N PRO A 208 -11.53 -18.25 9.40
CA PRO A 208 -12.36 -19.33 8.83
C PRO A 208 -13.59 -18.81 8.07
N GLU A 209 -14.14 -17.68 8.49
CA GLU A 209 -15.29 -17.01 7.88
C GLU A 209 -14.94 -16.21 6.62
N GLN A 210 -13.67 -16.02 6.29
CA GLN A 210 -13.18 -15.23 5.17
C GLN A 210 -13.06 -16.03 3.87
#